data_78bd7aadccf38a12270e4e61fbc26636
#
_entry.id   78bd7aadccf38a12270e4e61fbc26636
#
_cell.length_a   1.000
_cell.length_b   1.000
_cell.length_c   1.000
_cell.angle_alpha   90.00
_cell.angle_beta   90.00
_cell.angle_gamma   90.00
#
_symmetry.space_group_name_H-M   'P 1'
#
loop_
_entity.id
_entity.type
_entity.pdbx_description
1 polymer ?
#
loop_
_entity_poly.entity_id
_entity_poly.type
_entity_poly.pdbx_seq_one_letter_code
_entity_poly.pdbx_strand_id
1 'polypeptide(L)'
;MITGATAGFGKAIALRFAKHGYNLIITGRRKERLAELEKELRSLGKIKVLPLTFDVRNQNEVAAAIEKLPSEWKAIDILVNNAGLAAGLAHIDSGVIDDWDRMIDTNIKGLLYVTRAVSPLMVARNTGHIFNIGSIAGSEPYENGNVYCATKSAVDYLSKSMRIDLLKNNIKVTHIAPGMAETEFALVRFKGDKEKAKNVYTGIDALTSDDIADAIYYCATVPAHVCINDLVITPTQQASVNYNYKRV
;
A
#
# COMPACT_ATOMS: atom_id res chain seq x y z
N MET A 1 5.04 -8.16 6.83
CA MET A 1 5.66 -7.86 5.51
C MET A 1 5.02 -6.63 4.91
N ILE A 2 5.82 -5.72 4.34
CA ILE A 2 5.34 -4.45 3.77
C ILE A 2 5.92 -4.30 2.37
N THR A 3 5.07 -4.15 1.34
CA THR A 3 5.53 -3.90 -0.02
C THR A 3 5.64 -2.40 -0.30
N GLY A 4 6.61 -2.01 -1.16
CA GLY A 4 6.84 -0.59 -1.47
C GLY A 4 7.33 0.23 -0.26
N ALA A 5 8.13 -0.38 0.63
CA ALA A 5 8.55 0.23 1.89
C ALA A 5 9.57 1.39 1.75
N THR A 6 10.07 1.67 0.54
CA THR A 6 11.17 2.62 0.33
C THR A 6 10.78 4.11 0.36
N ALA A 7 9.50 4.43 0.49
CA ALA A 7 8.98 5.82 0.54
C ALA A 7 7.53 5.87 1.05
N GLY A 8 7.03 7.07 1.31
CA GLY A 8 5.63 7.35 1.60
C GLY A 8 5.04 6.46 2.69
N PHE A 9 3.82 6.01 2.47
CA PHE A 9 3.09 5.17 3.42
C PHE A 9 3.87 3.93 3.84
N GLY A 10 4.48 3.21 2.90
CA GLY A 10 5.22 1.98 3.22
C GLY A 10 6.38 2.21 4.19
N LYS A 11 7.10 3.33 4.05
CA LYS A 11 8.17 3.71 4.98
C LYS A 11 7.58 4.07 6.36
N ALA A 12 6.56 4.90 6.41
CA ALA A 12 5.91 5.30 7.66
C ALA A 12 5.31 4.11 8.41
N ILE A 13 4.65 3.19 7.71
CA ILE A 13 4.13 1.95 8.27
C ILE A 13 5.27 1.12 8.87
N ALA A 14 6.40 0.95 8.16
CA ALA A 14 7.54 0.20 8.65
C ALA A 14 8.10 0.83 9.94
N LEU A 15 8.26 2.16 9.98
CA LEU A 15 8.70 2.90 11.17
C LEU A 15 7.73 2.74 12.34
N ARG A 16 6.41 2.82 12.08
CA ARG A 16 5.38 2.66 13.10
C ARG A 16 5.43 1.27 13.74
N PHE A 17 5.45 0.22 12.94
CA PHE A 17 5.51 -1.14 13.46
C PHE A 17 6.84 -1.45 14.15
N ALA A 18 7.97 -0.90 13.66
CA ALA A 18 9.28 -1.03 14.31
C ALA A 18 9.29 -0.44 15.73
N LYS A 19 8.74 0.76 15.90
CA LYS A 19 8.61 1.44 17.23
C LYS A 19 7.82 0.59 18.22
N HIS A 20 6.94 -0.29 17.74
CA HIS A 20 6.16 -1.20 18.59
C HIS A 20 6.73 -2.62 18.66
N GLY A 21 7.99 -2.82 18.26
CA GLY A 21 8.71 -4.07 18.47
C GLY A 21 8.41 -5.18 17.46
N TYR A 22 7.79 -4.89 16.32
CA TYR A 22 7.51 -5.90 15.29
C TYR A 22 8.76 -6.18 14.47
N ASN A 23 9.00 -7.48 14.17
CA ASN A 23 9.95 -7.88 13.15
C ASN A 23 9.40 -7.58 11.75
N LEU A 24 10.25 -7.13 10.83
CA LEU A 24 9.79 -6.57 9.56
C LEU A 24 10.45 -7.24 8.35
N ILE A 25 9.63 -7.68 7.40
CA ILE A 25 10.06 -7.92 6.01
C ILE A 25 9.68 -6.66 5.24
N ILE A 26 10.68 -5.94 4.74
CA ILE A 26 10.50 -4.73 3.93
C ILE A 26 10.88 -5.00 2.49
N THR A 27 10.02 -4.60 1.54
CA THR A 27 10.31 -4.89 0.13
C THR A 27 10.23 -3.66 -0.77
N GLY A 28 10.98 -3.70 -1.86
CA GLY A 28 10.99 -2.63 -2.85
C GLY A 28 12.03 -2.90 -3.95
N ARG A 29 12.05 -2.04 -4.97
CA ARG A 29 12.97 -2.14 -6.11
C ARG A 29 14.31 -1.45 -5.87
N ARG A 30 14.34 -0.45 -4.98
CA ARG A 30 15.50 0.42 -4.72
C ARG A 30 16.32 -0.16 -3.57
N LYS A 31 17.33 -0.96 -3.90
CA LYS A 31 18.16 -1.71 -2.93
C LYS A 31 18.83 -0.79 -1.91
N GLU A 32 19.37 0.33 -2.36
CA GLU A 32 20.07 1.30 -1.52
C GLU A 32 19.11 1.89 -0.46
N ARG A 33 17.91 2.31 -0.88
CA ARG A 33 16.88 2.83 0.04
C ARG A 33 16.36 1.77 1.02
N LEU A 34 16.31 0.51 0.62
CA LEU A 34 15.97 -0.59 1.54
C LEU A 34 17.05 -0.77 2.60
N ALA A 35 18.34 -0.68 2.22
CA ALA A 35 19.46 -0.80 3.16
C ALA A 35 19.51 0.38 4.13
N GLU A 36 19.22 1.61 3.67
CA GLU A 36 19.09 2.78 4.53
C GLU A 36 17.93 2.63 5.53
N LEU A 37 16.75 2.21 5.04
CA LEU A 37 15.59 1.98 5.88
C LEU A 37 15.84 0.84 6.89
N GLU A 38 16.51 -0.23 6.51
CA GLU A 38 16.88 -1.31 7.43
C GLU A 38 17.70 -0.77 8.61
N LYS A 39 18.72 0.07 8.35
CA LYS A 39 19.54 0.69 9.41
C LYS A 39 18.68 1.56 10.32
N GLU A 40 17.80 2.39 9.74
CA GLU A 40 16.89 3.25 10.48
C GLU A 40 15.96 2.42 11.38
N LEU A 41 15.35 1.36 10.85
CA LEU A 41 14.44 0.48 11.60
C LEU A 41 15.15 -0.24 12.76
N ARG A 42 16.36 -0.75 12.52
CA ARG A 42 17.15 -1.44 13.56
C ARG A 42 17.58 -0.50 14.68
N SER A 43 17.68 0.80 14.44
CA SER A 43 18.00 1.79 15.49
C SER A 43 16.83 2.08 16.44
N LEU A 44 15.59 1.73 16.06
CA LEU A 44 14.40 2.01 16.86
C LEU A 44 14.13 0.97 17.97
N GLY A 45 14.79 -0.20 17.94
CA GLY A 45 14.59 -1.23 18.95
C GLY A 45 15.28 -2.54 18.62
N LYS A 46 15.10 -3.53 19.50
CA LYS A 46 15.63 -4.89 19.31
C LYS A 46 14.74 -5.72 18.38
N ILE A 47 14.59 -5.28 17.13
CA ILE A 47 13.80 -5.97 16.10
C ILE A 47 14.69 -6.58 15.03
N LYS A 48 14.16 -7.61 14.36
CA LYS A 48 14.78 -8.16 13.16
C LYS A 48 14.18 -7.50 11.92
N VAL A 49 15.00 -7.17 10.94
CA VAL A 49 14.57 -6.59 9.65
C VAL A 49 15.17 -7.42 8.54
N LEU A 50 14.34 -7.84 7.59
CA LEU A 50 14.72 -8.58 6.39
C LEU A 50 14.34 -7.75 5.15
N PRO A 51 15.32 -7.09 4.49
CA PRO A 51 15.06 -6.43 3.22
C PRO A 51 15.03 -7.43 2.07
N LEU A 52 14.02 -7.32 1.20
CA LEU A 52 13.88 -8.12 -0.01
C LEU A 52 13.77 -7.19 -1.23
N THR A 53 14.67 -7.34 -2.17
CA THR A 53 14.67 -6.54 -3.40
C THR A 53 14.01 -7.33 -4.53
N PHE A 54 12.83 -6.87 -4.97
CA PHE A 54 12.14 -7.40 -6.15
C PHE A 54 11.13 -6.36 -6.69
N ASP A 55 10.70 -6.56 -7.93
CA ASP A 55 9.59 -5.83 -8.52
C ASP A 55 8.29 -6.63 -8.35
N VAL A 56 7.28 -6.05 -7.70
CA VAL A 56 5.98 -6.72 -7.51
C VAL A 56 5.29 -7.10 -8.82
N ARG A 57 5.65 -6.44 -9.94
CA ARG A 57 5.13 -6.74 -11.28
C ARG A 57 5.68 -8.04 -11.87
N ASN A 58 6.80 -8.53 -11.34
CA ASN A 58 7.44 -9.77 -11.79
C ASN A 58 7.01 -10.93 -10.90
N GLN A 59 6.07 -11.75 -11.40
CA GLN A 59 5.53 -12.90 -10.67
C GLN A 59 6.62 -13.86 -10.19
N ASN A 60 7.63 -14.14 -11.04
CA ASN A 60 8.70 -15.09 -10.73
C ASN A 60 9.61 -14.57 -9.62
N GLU A 61 9.95 -13.27 -9.64
CA GLU A 61 10.73 -12.65 -8.57
C GLU A 61 9.99 -12.70 -7.23
N VAL A 62 8.69 -12.38 -7.23
CA VAL A 62 7.84 -12.44 -6.03
C VAL A 62 7.79 -13.86 -5.49
N ALA A 63 7.48 -14.86 -6.34
CA ALA A 63 7.40 -16.26 -5.92
C ALA A 63 8.73 -16.75 -5.34
N ALA A 64 9.83 -16.53 -6.04
CA ALA A 64 11.16 -16.93 -5.60
C ALA A 64 11.58 -16.26 -4.28
N ALA A 65 11.24 -14.97 -4.08
CA ALA A 65 11.57 -14.25 -2.86
C ALA A 65 10.82 -14.82 -1.63
N ILE A 66 9.55 -15.20 -1.78
CA ILE A 66 8.76 -15.77 -0.68
C ILE A 66 9.12 -17.23 -0.43
N GLU A 67 9.35 -18.03 -1.47
CA GLU A 67 9.77 -19.43 -1.33
C GLU A 67 11.10 -19.56 -0.58
N LYS A 68 12.07 -18.69 -0.88
CA LYS A 68 13.41 -18.65 -0.28
C LYS A 68 13.47 -17.99 1.10
N LEU A 69 12.35 -17.57 1.68
CA LEU A 69 12.34 -17.04 3.04
C LEU A 69 12.91 -18.07 4.02
N PRO A 70 13.85 -17.66 4.91
CA PRO A 70 14.24 -18.47 6.05
C PRO A 70 13.02 -18.89 6.87
N SER A 71 13.07 -20.08 7.49
CA SER A 71 11.93 -20.66 8.20
C SER A 71 11.34 -19.73 9.26
N GLU A 72 12.19 -19.01 9.99
CA GLU A 72 11.80 -18.05 11.02
C GLU A 72 11.07 -16.80 10.48
N TRP A 73 11.12 -16.56 9.16
CA TRP A 73 10.42 -15.46 8.49
C TRP A 73 9.14 -15.89 7.78
N LYS A 74 8.84 -17.19 7.72
CA LYS A 74 7.63 -17.70 7.06
C LYS A 74 6.36 -17.48 7.89
N ALA A 75 6.48 -17.19 9.18
CA ALA A 75 5.35 -16.87 10.05
C ALA A 75 4.93 -15.39 9.89
N ILE A 76 4.44 -15.04 8.70
CA ILE A 76 3.99 -13.68 8.39
C ILE A 76 2.59 -13.47 8.99
N ASP A 77 2.48 -12.62 10.02
CA ASP A 77 1.19 -12.30 10.66
C ASP A 77 0.44 -11.19 9.93
N ILE A 78 1.17 -10.23 9.38
CA ILE A 78 0.60 -9.06 8.71
C ILE A 78 1.26 -8.89 7.34
N LEU A 79 0.44 -8.80 6.29
CA LEU A 79 0.85 -8.39 4.94
C LEU A 79 0.25 -7.02 4.63
N VAL A 80 1.09 -6.05 4.28
CA VAL A 80 0.65 -4.75 3.76
C VAL A 80 0.99 -4.64 2.28
N ASN A 81 -0.01 -4.80 1.43
CA ASN A 81 0.06 -4.54 0.00
C ASN A 81 -0.02 -3.03 -0.23
N ASN A 82 1.12 -2.36 -0.07
CA ASN A 82 1.24 -0.92 -0.21
C ASN A 82 1.87 -0.51 -1.56
N ALA A 83 2.64 -1.38 -2.19
CA ALA A 83 3.24 -1.06 -3.49
C ALA A 83 2.16 -0.67 -4.50
N GLY A 84 2.24 0.56 -5.01
CA GLY A 84 1.27 1.12 -5.94
C GLY A 84 1.78 2.44 -6.52
N LEU A 85 1.21 2.84 -7.64
CA LEU A 85 1.52 4.12 -8.28
C LEU A 85 0.32 4.67 -9.06
N ALA A 86 0.39 5.96 -9.38
CA ALA A 86 -0.33 6.55 -10.50
C ALA A 86 0.69 7.07 -11.51
N ALA A 87 0.32 7.06 -12.78
CA ALA A 87 1.14 7.57 -13.88
C ALA A 87 0.29 8.38 -14.84
N GLY A 88 0.72 9.63 -15.07
CA GLY A 88 0.02 10.56 -15.95
C GLY A 88 -1.38 10.98 -15.48
N LEU A 89 -1.94 11.89 -16.22
CA LEU A 89 -3.35 12.33 -16.20
C LEU A 89 -3.72 12.68 -17.65
N ALA A 90 -4.67 11.95 -18.23
CA ALA A 90 -5.13 12.18 -19.60
C ALA A 90 -6.55 11.63 -19.78
N HIS A 91 -7.29 12.19 -20.73
CA HIS A 91 -8.56 11.62 -21.16
C HIS A 91 -8.36 10.22 -21.72
N ILE A 92 -9.45 9.44 -21.77
CA ILE A 92 -9.38 8.02 -22.17
C ILE A 92 -8.96 7.86 -23.65
N ASP A 93 -9.26 8.83 -24.48
CA ASP A 93 -8.95 8.86 -25.92
C ASP A 93 -7.49 9.28 -26.23
N SER A 94 -6.76 9.81 -25.25
CA SER A 94 -5.41 10.35 -25.41
C SER A 94 -4.41 9.86 -24.36
N GLY A 95 -4.79 8.87 -23.57
CA GLY A 95 -3.96 8.30 -22.53
C GLY A 95 -2.75 7.55 -23.07
N VAL A 96 -1.67 7.53 -22.29
CA VAL A 96 -0.43 6.82 -22.61
C VAL A 96 -0.56 5.37 -22.17
N ILE A 97 -0.51 4.42 -23.11
CA ILE A 97 -0.69 3.00 -22.85
C ILE A 97 0.33 2.46 -21.84
N ASP A 98 1.62 2.84 -21.93
CA ASP A 98 2.65 2.44 -20.96
C ASP A 98 2.32 2.86 -19.53
N ASP A 99 1.72 4.06 -19.35
CA ASP A 99 1.28 4.52 -18.04
C ASP A 99 0.14 3.63 -17.50
N TRP A 100 -0.79 3.20 -18.37
CA TRP A 100 -1.87 2.30 -18.01
C TRP A 100 -1.37 0.92 -17.62
N ASP A 101 -0.50 0.33 -18.45
CA ASP A 101 0.10 -0.98 -18.18
C ASP A 101 0.86 -0.96 -16.84
N ARG A 102 1.65 0.08 -16.60
CA ARG A 102 2.38 0.25 -15.33
C ARG A 102 1.45 0.32 -14.12
N MET A 103 0.30 1.01 -14.24
CA MET A 103 -0.70 1.08 -13.16
C MET A 103 -1.37 -0.27 -12.93
N ILE A 104 -1.80 -0.95 -13.99
CA ILE A 104 -2.45 -2.26 -13.91
C ILE A 104 -1.48 -3.30 -13.33
N ASP A 105 -0.27 -3.37 -13.87
CA ASP A 105 0.74 -4.34 -13.45
C ASP A 105 1.15 -4.15 -12.00
N THR A 106 1.26 -2.89 -11.53
CA THR A 106 1.68 -2.63 -10.15
C THR A 106 0.51 -2.77 -9.18
N ASN A 107 -0.61 -2.06 -9.44
CA ASN A 107 -1.68 -1.90 -8.47
C ASN A 107 -2.59 -3.13 -8.39
N ILE A 108 -2.73 -3.89 -9.48
CA ILE A 108 -3.59 -5.08 -9.55
C ILE A 108 -2.74 -6.35 -9.55
N LYS A 109 -1.96 -6.59 -10.61
CA LYS A 109 -1.18 -7.85 -10.73
C LYS A 109 -0.16 -7.99 -9.61
N GLY A 110 0.57 -6.91 -9.28
CA GLY A 110 1.56 -6.92 -8.20
C GLY A 110 0.95 -7.26 -6.85
N LEU A 111 -0.20 -6.68 -6.52
CA LEU A 111 -0.97 -7.01 -5.32
C LEU A 111 -1.38 -8.49 -5.30
N LEU A 112 -1.89 -8.99 -6.43
CA LEU A 112 -2.31 -10.39 -6.56
C LEU A 112 -1.13 -11.35 -6.43
N TYR A 113 0.01 -11.08 -7.07
CA TYR A 113 1.20 -11.94 -7.01
C TYR A 113 1.74 -12.05 -5.59
N VAL A 114 1.85 -10.93 -4.88
CA VAL A 114 2.30 -10.93 -3.47
C VAL A 114 1.30 -11.65 -2.58
N THR A 115 0.01 -11.34 -2.71
CA THR A 115 -1.03 -12.00 -1.91
C THR A 115 -1.05 -13.51 -2.17
N ARG A 116 -0.97 -13.95 -3.44
CA ARG A 116 -0.94 -15.38 -3.81
C ARG A 116 0.28 -16.11 -3.25
N ALA A 117 1.42 -15.43 -3.16
CA ALA A 117 2.63 -16.03 -2.59
C ALA A 117 2.60 -16.11 -1.06
N VAL A 118 2.01 -15.10 -0.38
CA VAL A 118 2.03 -15.01 1.10
C VAL A 118 0.84 -15.69 1.76
N SER A 119 -0.37 -15.60 1.18
CA SER A 119 -1.59 -16.10 1.82
C SER A 119 -1.56 -17.61 2.16
N PRO A 120 -0.91 -18.51 1.40
CA PRO A 120 -0.78 -19.91 1.80
C PRO A 120 -0.04 -20.11 3.13
N LEU A 121 0.93 -19.24 3.46
CA LEU A 121 1.64 -19.28 4.73
C LEU A 121 0.71 -18.92 5.90
N MET A 122 -0.21 -17.97 5.68
CA MET A 122 -1.23 -17.59 6.65
C MET A 122 -2.31 -18.68 6.79
N VAL A 123 -2.77 -19.24 5.66
CA VAL A 123 -3.75 -20.34 5.64
C VAL A 123 -3.26 -21.54 6.42
N ALA A 124 -2.00 -21.97 6.23
CA ALA A 124 -1.40 -23.09 6.94
C ALA A 124 -1.36 -22.86 8.46
N ARG A 125 -1.33 -21.63 8.93
CA ARG A 125 -1.33 -21.24 10.34
C ARG A 125 -2.71 -20.90 10.89
N ASN A 126 -3.73 -20.83 10.02
CA ASN A 126 -5.10 -20.43 10.34
C ASN A 126 -5.16 -19.04 11.03
N THR A 127 -4.29 -18.12 10.62
CA THR A 127 -4.22 -16.74 11.15
C THR A 127 -3.47 -15.81 10.21
N GLY A 128 -3.88 -14.55 10.17
CA GLY A 128 -3.21 -13.50 9.40
C GLY A 128 -4.07 -12.24 9.26
N HIS A 129 -3.43 -11.18 8.82
CA HIS A 129 -4.12 -9.92 8.48
C HIS A 129 -3.51 -9.32 7.22
N ILE A 130 -4.32 -9.15 6.18
CA ILE A 130 -3.91 -8.54 4.91
C ILE A 130 -4.48 -7.11 4.86
N PHE A 131 -3.62 -6.14 4.65
CA PHE A 131 -3.98 -4.75 4.38
C PHE A 131 -3.74 -4.43 2.92
N ASN A 132 -4.75 -3.94 2.21
CA ASN A 132 -4.63 -3.48 0.84
C ASN A 132 -4.79 -1.96 0.78
N ILE A 133 -3.79 -1.25 0.26
CA ILE A 133 -3.84 0.20 0.14
C ILE A 133 -4.59 0.59 -1.14
N GLY A 134 -5.84 0.96 -0.95
CA GLY A 134 -6.72 1.50 -1.97
C GLY A 134 -6.58 3.00 -2.16
N SER A 135 -7.71 3.66 -2.33
CA SER A 135 -7.90 5.11 -2.39
C SER A 135 -9.40 5.41 -2.43
N ILE A 136 -9.82 6.60 -2.01
CA ILE A 136 -11.17 7.09 -2.28
C ILE A 136 -11.47 7.15 -3.79
N ALA A 137 -10.43 7.27 -4.63
CA ALA A 137 -10.52 7.20 -6.09
C ALA A 137 -11.03 5.84 -6.61
N GLY A 138 -11.06 4.81 -5.77
CA GLY A 138 -11.69 3.52 -6.09
C GLY A 138 -13.19 3.52 -5.96
N SER A 139 -13.76 4.44 -5.18
CA SER A 139 -15.20 4.56 -4.97
C SER A 139 -15.84 5.63 -5.86
N GLU A 140 -15.08 6.68 -6.18
CA GLU A 140 -15.56 7.81 -6.99
C GLU A 140 -14.47 8.22 -7.98
N PRO A 141 -14.74 8.18 -9.30
CA PRO A 141 -13.77 8.58 -10.31
C PRO A 141 -13.65 10.12 -10.41
N TYR A 142 -12.52 10.57 -10.96
CA TYR A 142 -12.27 11.98 -11.30
C TYR A 142 -11.72 12.09 -12.73
N GLU A 143 -11.88 13.27 -13.30
CA GLU A 143 -11.46 13.58 -14.65
C GLU A 143 -9.97 13.28 -14.86
N ASN A 144 -9.61 12.67 -15.98
CA ASN A 144 -8.25 12.25 -16.34
C ASN A 144 -7.64 11.12 -15.45
N GLY A 145 -8.35 10.68 -14.42
CA GLY A 145 -7.87 9.63 -13.49
C GLY A 145 -8.29 8.21 -13.87
N ASN A 146 -8.93 8.00 -15.02
CA ASN A 146 -9.63 6.81 -15.49
C ASN A 146 -9.01 5.47 -15.06
N VAL A 147 -7.84 5.09 -15.56
CA VAL A 147 -7.22 3.80 -15.26
C VAL A 147 -6.74 3.71 -13.81
N TYR A 148 -6.22 4.81 -13.23
CA TYR A 148 -5.88 4.81 -11.80
C TYR A 148 -7.11 4.50 -10.94
N CYS A 149 -8.23 5.19 -11.18
CA CYS A 149 -9.50 4.95 -10.47
C CYS A 149 -9.97 3.51 -10.63
N ALA A 150 -9.91 2.98 -11.86
CA ALA A 150 -10.26 1.59 -12.14
C ALA A 150 -9.37 0.60 -11.36
N THR A 151 -8.04 0.85 -11.29
CA THR A 151 -7.15 -0.03 -10.50
C THR A 151 -7.46 0.04 -9.01
N LYS A 152 -7.84 1.20 -8.47
CA LYS A 152 -8.18 1.36 -7.05
C LYS A 152 -9.56 0.79 -6.72
N SER A 153 -10.52 0.84 -7.65
CA SER A 153 -11.77 0.11 -7.57
C SER A 153 -11.54 -1.41 -7.56
N ALA A 154 -10.64 -1.91 -8.42
CA ALA A 154 -10.25 -3.31 -8.41
C ALA A 154 -9.65 -3.74 -7.06
N VAL A 155 -8.81 -2.91 -6.42
CA VAL A 155 -8.25 -3.20 -5.08
C VAL A 155 -9.35 -3.32 -4.02
N ASP A 156 -10.38 -2.46 -4.04
CA ASP A 156 -11.52 -2.55 -3.14
C ASP A 156 -12.26 -3.90 -3.33
N TYR A 157 -12.64 -4.22 -4.58
CA TYR A 157 -13.35 -5.48 -4.86
C TYR A 157 -12.51 -6.72 -4.55
N LEU A 158 -11.21 -6.71 -4.86
CA LEU A 158 -10.31 -7.79 -4.50
C LEU A 158 -10.21 -7.96 -2.98
N SER A 159 -10.23 -6.87 -2.22
CA SER A 159 -10.23 -6.93 -0.75
C SER A 159 -11.49 -7.62 -0.22
N LYS A 160 -12.66 -7.29 -0.78
CA LYS A 160 -13.94 -7.94 -0.46
C LYS A 160 -13.91 -9.43 -0.80
N SER A 161 -13.41 -9.80 -2.00
CA SER A 161 -13.31 -11.19 -2.44
C SER A 161 -12.33 -11.99 -1.57
N MET A 162 -11.14 -11.46 -1.29
CA MET A 162 -10.16 -12.09 -0.40
C MET A 162 -10.74 -12.34 1.00
N ARG A 163 -11.57 -11.42 1.51
CA ARG A 163 -12.23 -11.57 2.81
C ARG A 163 -13.17 -12.77 2.82
N ILE A 164 -13.90 -13.02 1.73
CA ILE A 164 -14.76 -14.20 1.56
C ILE A 164 -13.92 -15.47 1.48
N ASP A 165 -12.91 -15.48 0.59
CA ASP A 165 -12.10 -16.67 0.30
C ASP A 165 -11.30 -17.16 1.53
N LEU A 166 -10.85 -16.23 2.37
CA LEU A 166 -9.95 -16.49 3.50
C LEU A 166 -10.67 -16.55 4.85
N LEU A 167 -12.00 -16.34 4.87
CA LEU A 167 -12.81 -16.27 6.09
C LEU A 167 -12.65 -17.53 6.97
N LYS A 168 -12.75 -18.71 6.37
CA LYS A 168 -12.63 -20.00 7.08
C LYS A 168 -11.27 -20.25 7.72
N ASN A 169 -10.27 -19.47 7.33
CA ASN A 169 -8.90 -19.56 7.82
C ASN A 169 -8.56 -18.47 8.84
N ASN A 170 -9.57 -17.77 9.40
CA ASN A 170 -9.40 -16.68 10.36
C ASN A 170 -8.43 -15.58 9.89
N ILE A 171 -8.37 -15.33 8.59
CA ILE A 171 -7.52 -14.30 8.01
C ILE A 171 -8.37 -13.04 7.79
N LYS A 172 -7.95 -11.95 8.42
CA LYS A 172 -8.60 -10.64 8.26
C LYS A 172 -8.10 -9.96 6.99
N VAL A 173 -8.98 -9.20 6.32
CA VAL A 173 -8.61 -8.38 5.17
C VAL A 173 -9.20 -6.99 5.35
N THR A 174 -8.32 -5.99 5.43
CA THR A 174 -8.68 -4.59 5.58
C THR A 174 -8.29 -3.81 4.32
N HIS A 175 -9.26 -3.09 3.77
CA HIS A 175 -9.05 -2.11 2.72
C HIS A 175 -8.86 -0.73 3.35
N ILE A 176 -7.78 -0.05 3.03
CA ILE A 176 -7.51 1.33 3.47
C ILE A 176 -7.68 2.24 2.26
N ALA A 177 -8.55 3.22 2.35
CA ALA A 177 -8.87 4.15 1.27
C ALA A 177 -8.48 5.60 1.64
N PRO A 178 -7.21 5.99 1.46
CA PRO A 178 -6.77 7.36 1.71
C PRO A 178 -7.36 8.35 0.69
N GLY A 179 -7.64 9.56 1.16
CA GLY A 179 -7.82 10.74 0.35
C GLY A 179 -6.49 11.39 -0.03
N MET A 180 -6.51 12.73 -0.09
CA MET A 180 -5.32 13.52 -0.45
C MET A 180 -4.27 13.40 0.66
N ALA A 181 -3.14 12.78 0.32
CA ALA A 181 -2.01 12.59 1.23
C ALA A 181 -0.71 13.02 0.54
N GLU A 182 0.06 13.88 1.20
CA GLU A 182 1.31 14.40 0.66
C GLU A 182 2.43 13.37 0.80
N THR A 183 2.90 12.86 -0.34
CA THR A 183 3.97 11.85 -0.44
C THR A 183 4.73 12.01 -1.76
N GLU A 184 5.73 11.16 -2.02
CA GLU A 184 6.38 11.07 -3.35
C GLU A 184 5.40 10.66 -4.47
N PHE A 185 4.14 10.31 -4.16
CA PHE A 185 3.15 9.82 -5.12
C PHE A 185 2.84 10.83 -6.23
N ALA A 186 2.64 12.11 -5.87
CA ALA A 186 2.39 13.15 -6.87
C ALA A 186 3.60 13.35 -7.80
N LEU A 187 4.82 13.29 -7.24
CA LEU A 187 6.05 13.38 -8.04
C LEU A 187 6.17 12.22 -9.05
N VAL A 188 5.81 11.00 -8.64
CA VAL A 188 5.79 9.82 -9.52
C VAL A 188 4.72 9.97 -10.60
N ARG A 189 3.51 10.41 -10.24
CA ARG A 189 2.40 10.64 -11.19
C ARG A 189 2.79 11.64 -12.28
N PHE A 190 3.44 12.72 -11.91
CA PHE A 190 3.86 13.77 -12.85
C PHE A 190 5.27 13.57 -13.42
N LYS A 191 5.81 12.33 -13.35
CA LYS A 191 7.09 11.95 -13.99
C LYS A 191 8.27 12.85 -13.58
N GLY A 192 8.26 13.34 -12.33
CA GLY A 192 9.32 14.19 -11.77
C GLY A 192 9.05 15.69 -11.84
N ASP A 193 7.94 16.14 -12.39
CA ASP A 193 7.53 17.55 -12.41
C ASP A 193 7.15 18.00 -10.98
N LYS A 194 8.08 18.67 -10.32
CA LYS A 194 7.95 19.13 -8.93
C LYS A 194 6.89 20.20 -8.74
N GLU A 195 6.74 21.09 -9.73
CA GLU A 195 5.77 22.19 -9.69
C GLU A 195 4.34 21.64 -9.71
N LYS A 196 4.04 20.75 -10.67
CA LYS A 196 2.73 20.08 -10.72
C LYS A 196 2.47 19.26 -9.47
N ALA A 197 3.47 18.55 -8.95
CA ALA A 197 3.34 17.74 -7.75
C ALA A 197 2.97 18.58 -6.52
N LYS A 198 3.62 19.75 -6.35
CA LYS A 198 3.36 20.68 -5.24
C LYS A 198 1.96 21.30 -5.34
N ASN A 199 1.54 21.68 -6.54
CA ASN A 199 0.26 22.35 -6.77
C ASN A 199 -0.97 21.49 -6.43
N VAL A 200 -0.81 20.15 -6.38
CA VAL A 200 -1.90 19.24 -5.97
C VAL A 200 -2.43 19.59 -4.59
N TYR A 201 -1.54 19.92 -3.66
CA TYR A 201 -1.87 20.10 -2.24
C TYR A 201 -2.05 21.58 -1.83
N THR A 202 -1.91 22.52 -2.76
CA THR A 202 -2.01 23.95 -2.45
C THR A 202 -3.39 24.28 -1.83
N GLY A 203 -3.37 24.90 -0.64
CA GLY A 203 -4.57 25.28 0.11
C GLY A 203 -5.27 24.13 0.85
N ILE A 204 -4.66 22.94 0.89
CA ILE A 204 -5.17 21.76 1.60
C ILE A 204 -4.14 21.32 2.63
N ASP A 205 -4.58 21.13 3.86
CA ASP A 205 -3.83 20.45 4.91
C ASP A 205 -3.98 18.93 4.70
N ALA A 206 -3.12 18.41 3.81
CA ALA A 206 -3.21 17.03 3.33
C ALA A 206 -2.82 16.03 4.42
N LEU A 207 -3.33 14.80 4.33
CA LEU A 207 -2.85 13.71 5.19
C LEU A 207 -1.35 13.50 5.01
N THR A 208 -0.71 13.10 6.07
CA THR A 208 0.68 12.67 6.09
C THR A 208 0.77 11.15 5.95
N SER A 209 1.97 10.65 5.69
CA SER A 209 2.22 9.20 5.72
C SER A 209 2.03 8.60 7.12
N ASP A 210 2.26 9.39 8.18
CA ASP A 210 2.11 8.94 9.56
C ASP A 210 0.64 8.74 9.94
N ASP A 211 -0.29 9.58 9.44
CA ASP A 211 -1.73 9.40 9.66
C ASP A 211 -2.21 8.05 9.15
N ILE A 212 -1.72 7.65 7.96
CA ILE A 212 -2.06 6.35 7.37
C ILE A 212 -1.39 5.20 8.14
N ALA A 213 -0.15 5.39 8.60
CA ALA A 213 0.55 4.39 9.41
C ALA A 213 -0.15 4.16 10.75
N ASP A 214 -0.65 5.21 11.40
CA ASP A 214 -1.43 5.14 12.64
C ASP A 214 -2.73 4.37 12.45
N ALA A 215 -3.46 4.70 11.41
CA ALA A 215 -4.71 4.03 11.08
C ALA A 215 -4.52 2.53 10.81
N ILE A 216 -3.48 2.15 10.07
CA ILE A 216 -3.14 0.74 9.81
C ILE A 216 -2.73 0.04 11.10
N TYR A 217 -1.92 0.68 11.94
CA TYR A 217 -1.52 0.14 13.22
C TYR A 217 -2.73 -0.09 14.13
N TYR A 218 -3.64 0.88 14.22
CA TYR A 218 -4.91 0.72 14.94
C TYR A 218 -5.69 -0.50 14.45
N CYS A 219 -5.92 -0.63 13.15
CA CYS A 219 -6.64 -1.76 12.58
C CYS A 219 -5.92 -3.11 12.84
N ALA A 220 -4.58 -3.10 12.90
CA ALA A 220 -3.78 -4.30 13.14
C ALA A 220 -3.84 -4.77 14.61
N THR A 221 -4.10 -3.86 15.56
CA THR A 221 -4.04 -4.11 17.01
C THR A 221 -5.40 -4.28 17.69
N VAL A 222 -6.50 -4.20 16.94
CA VAL A 222 -7.84 -4.53 17.47
C VAL A 222 -7.91 -6.00 17.89
N PRO A 223 -8.82 -6.38 18.82
CA PRO A 223 -8.98 -7.77 19.26
C PRO A 223 -9.10 -8.77 18.10
N ALA A 224 -8.64 -10.00 18.32
CA ALA A 224 -8.54 -11.02 17.26
C ALA A 224 -9.85 -11.28 16.52
N HIS A 225 -11.00 -11.22 17.21
CA HIS A 225 -12.33 -11.41 16.63
C HIS A 225 -12.89 -10.19 15.90
N VAL A 226 -12.20 -9.03 15.96
CA VAL A 226 -12.62 -7.79 15.30
C VAL A 226 -11.84 -7.62 13.99
N CYS A 227 -12.55 -7.35 12.90
CA CYS A 227 -11.97 -6.94 11.62
C CYS A 227 -12.58 -5.61 11.19
N ILE A 228 -11.75 -4.60 11.00
CA ILE A 228 -12.15 -3.36 10.32
C ILE A 228 -12.00 -3.62 8.83
N ASN A 229 -13.13 -3.77 8.15
CA ASN A 229 -13.15 -4.22 6.77
C ASN A 229 -12.68 -3.14 5.79
N ASP A 230 -13.18 -1.93 5.98
CA ASP A 230 -12.92 -0.80 5.10
C ASP A 230 -12.72 0.46 5.97
N LEU A 231 -11.66 1.19 5.70
CA LEU A 231 -11.34 2.43 6.41
C LEU A 231 -11.03 3.54 5.41
N VAL A 232 -11.94 4.51 5.31
CA VAL A 232 -11.79 5.72 4.50
C VAL A 232 -11.22 6.82 5.38
N ILE A 233 -10.15 7.46 4.93
CA ILE A 233 -9.46 8.53 5.66
C ILE A 233 -9.22 9.70 4.71
N THR A 234 -9.77 10.86 5.03
CA THR A 234 -9.61 12.08 4.23
C THR A 234 -9.14 13.24 5.10
N PRO A 235 -8.44 14.23 4.53
CA PRO A 235 -8.27 15.52 5.22
C PRO A 235 -9.64 16.11 5.56
N THR A 236 -9.74 16.90 6.63
CA THR A 236 -10.99 17.58 7.01
C THR A 236 -11.53 18.52 5.92
N GLN A 237 -10.67 18.93 4.99
CA GLN A 237 -11.02 19.77 3.85
C GLN A 237 -11.47 18.98 2.60
N GLN A 238 -11.52 17.65 2.68
CA GLN A 238 -11.91 16.78 1.58
C GLN A 238 -13.17 15.97 1.94
N ALA A 239 -14.29 16.32 1.33
CA ALA A 239 -15.56 15.61 1.53
C ALA A 239 -15.70 14.39 0.58
N SER A 240 -15.20 14.49 -0.65
CA SER A 240 -15.17 13.41 -1.64
C SER A 240 -13.96 13.55 -2.56
N VAL A 241 -13.84 12.69 -3.57
CA VAL A 241 -12.74 12.79 -4.56
C VAL A 241 -12.79 14.13 -5.30
N ASN A 242 -14.00 14.60 -5.63
CA ASN A 242 -14.23 15.79 -6.46
C ASN A 242 -14.61 17.04 -5.65
N TYR A 243 -14.79 16.93 -4.36
CA TYR A 243 -15.22 18.05 -3.53
C TYR A 243 -14.22 18.34 -2.41
N ASN A 244 -13.44 19.40 -2.61
CA ASN A 244 -12.41 19.86 -1.69
C ASN A 244 -12.60 21.36 -1.39
N TYR A 245 -12.44 21.75 -0.11
CA TYR A 245 -12.41 23.15 0.28
C TYR A 245 -10.96 23.62 0.45
N LYS A 246 -10.46 24.40 -0.50
CA LYS A 246 -9.11 25.00 -0.44
C LYS A 246 -9.15 26.28 0.37
N ARG A 247 -8.27 26.37 1.37
CA ARG A 247 -8.04 27.65 2.07
C ARG A 247 -7.24 28.57 1.16
N VAL A 248 -7.67 29.83 1.06
CA VAL A 248 -6.99 30.90 0.32
C VAL A 248 -5.82 31.44 1.14
#